data_e438cdceec9415044c79896b9b6810f7
#
_entry.id   e438cdceec9415044c79896b9b6810f7
#
_cell.length_a   1.000
_cell.length_b   1.000
_cell.length_c   1.000
_cell.angle_alpha   90.00
_cell.angle_beta   90.00
_cell.angle_gamma   90.00
#
_symmetry.space_group_name_H-M   'P 1'
#
loop_
_entity.id
_entity.type
_entity.pdbx_description
1 polymer ?
#
loop_
_entity_poly.entity_id
_entity_poly.type
_entity_poly.pdbx_seq_one_letter_code
_entity_poly.pdbx_strand_id
1 'polypeptide(L)'
;MLLALPVFSQLNAEQTAIRKVFFDFLGFYKKNETKFNSFRLYKGTGKDNNPPYKVQWKEAEKYFTYLRSSVPYVGEAYIKAEREHFKFADSCFKADPQDEIAAGFDFDRWAGGQESIEYTYKWYTSPKNKYSVTITGNTAVLKIGGELYAGAAEKDRSWSFVPFVKEKGKWKMADNIYPADDGN
;
A
#
# COMPACT_ATOMS: atom_id res chain seq x y z
N MET A 1 21.40 3.36 36.23
CA MET A 1 20.17 3.00 35.48
C MET A 1 20.61 2.76 34.03
N LEU A 2 20.79 1.48 33.63
CA LEU A 2 21.17 1.15 32.26
C LEU A 2 19.91 1.28 31.38
N LEU A 3 19.92 2.23 30.48
CA LEU A 3 18.94 2.32 29.40
C LEU A 3 19.24 1.17 28.41
N ALA A 4 18.37 0.16 28.40
CA ALA A 4 18.40 -0.88 27.37
C ALA A 4 18.05 -0.21 26.02
N LEU A 5 19.04 -0.07 25.17
CA LEU A 5 18.82 0.32 23.77
C LEU A 5 17.97 -0.80 23.12
N PRO A 6 16.92 -0.47 22.35
CA PRO A 6 16.17 -1.48 21.63
C PRO A 6 17.11 -2.15 20.62
N VAL A 7 17.47 -3.40 20.90
CA VAL A 7 18.17 -4.25 19.94
C VAL A 7 17.17 -4.54 18.81
N PHE A 8 17.30 -3.90 17.67
CA PHE A 8 16.61 -4.33 16.46
C PHE A 8 17.16 -5.71 16.11
N SER A 9 16.42 -6.74 16.50
CA SER A 9 16.80 -8.11 16.23
C SER A 9 16.79 -8.33 14.71
N GLN A 10 17.79 -9.05 14.23
CA GLN A 10 17.83 -9.49 12.84
C GLN A 10 16.54 -10.29 12.53
N LEU A 11 15.87 -9.97 11.41
CA LEU A 11 14.67 -10.69 11.00
C LEU A 11 14.96 -12.19 10.84
N ASN A 12 14.10 -13.04 11.36
CA ASN A 12 14.18 -14.48 11.10
C ASN A 12 13.80 -14.81 9.65
N ALA A 13 13.92 -16.08 9.25
CA ALA A 13 13.68 -16.51 7.87
C ALA A 13 12.25 -16.18 7.37
N GLU A 14 11.23 -16.39 8.23
CA GLU A 14 9.83 -16.12 7.87
C GLU A 14 9.55 -14.61 7.77
N GLN A 15 10.06 -13.81 8.70
CA GLN A 15 9.98 -12.35 8.66
C GLN A 15 10.69 -11.78 7.42
N THR A 16 11.85 -12.35 7.07
CA THR A 16 12.59 -11.98 5.85
C THR A 16 11.79 -12.31 4.58
N ALA A 17 11.10 -13.45 4.56
CA ALA A 17 10.24 -13.84 3.45
C ALA A 17 9.06 -12.87 3.29
N ILE A 18 8.42 -12.42 4.38
CA ILE A 18 7.35 -11.42 4.35
C ILE A 18 7.86 -10.09 3.76
N ARG A 19 8.98 -9.57 4.26
CA ARG A 19 9.61 -8.36 3.72
C ARG A 19 9.91 -8.52 2.22
N LYS A 20 10.40 -9.69 1.80
CA LYS A 20 10.70 -9.98 0.40
C LYS A 20 9.43 -9.91 -0.47
N VAL A 21 8.29 -10.41 -0.01
CA VAL A 21 7.01 -10.30 -0.76
C VAL A 21 6.68 -8.85 -1.06
N PHE A 22 6.86 -7.95 -0.11
CA PHE A 22 6.64 -6.52 -0.31
C PHE A 22 7.60 -5.90 -1.34
N PHE A 23 8.89 -6.19 -1.23
CA PHE A 23 9.88 -5.67 -2.16
C PHE A 23 9.67 -6.19 -3.58
N ASP A 24 9.33 -7.47 -3.70
CA ASP A 24 9.02 -8.11 -4.98
C ASP A 24 7.74 -7.49 -5.60
N PHE A 25 6.72 -7.17 -4.78
CA PHE A 25 5.52 -6.46 -5.22
C PHE A 25 5.86 -5.07 -5.77
N LEU A 26 6.62 -4.26 -5.04
CA LEU A 26 7.03 -2.94 -5.51
C LEU A 26 7.84 -3.03 -6.81
N GLY A 27 8.76 -4.00 -6.91
CA GLY A 27 9.53 -4.24 -8.12
C GLY A 27 8.67 -4.72 -9.29
N PHE A 28 7.63 -5.51 -9.01
CA PHE A 28 6.65 -5.93 -10.01
C PHE A 28 5.78 -4.75 -10.45
N TYR A 29 5.25 -3.96 -9.50
CA TYR A 29 4.47 -2.77 -9.82
C TYR A 29 5.25 -1.80 -10.68
N LYS A 30 6.47 -1.46 -10.30
CA LYS A 30 7.37 -0.60 -11.08
C LYS A 30 7.54 -1.05 -12.53
N LYS A 31 7.66 -2.35 -12.77
CA LYS A 31 7.79 -2.92 -14.14
C LYS A 31 6.47 -2.92 -14.92
N ASN A 32 5.36 -2.89 -14.23
CA ASN A 32 4.01 -3.03 -14.81
C ASN A 32 3.14 -1.79 -14.59
N GLU A 33 3.70 -0.66 -14.17
CA GLU A 33 2.99 0.57 -13.83
C GLU A 33 2.00 0.99 -14.93
N THR A 34 2.43 0.99 -16.19
CA THR A 34 1.56 1.28 -17.34
C THR A 34 0.33 0.37 -17.38
N LYS A 35 0.47 -0.91 -17.00
CA LYS A 35 -0.65 -1.85 -16.97
C LYS A 35 -1.60 -1.52 -15.83
N PHE A 36 -1.10 -1.25 -14.64
CA PHE A 36 -1.94 -0.82 -13.51
C PHE A 36 -2.70 0.47 -13.84
N ASN A 37 -2.02 1.47 -14.40
CA ASN A 37 -2.60 2.76 -14.78
C ASN A 37 -3.52 2.67 -16.01
N SER A 38 -3.54 1.54 -16.73
CA SER A 38 -4.47 1.33 -17.85
C SER A 38 -5.92 1.08 -17.42
N PHE A 39 -6.15 0.72 -16.16
CA PHE A 39 -7.49 0.55 -15.61
C PHE A 39 -8.08 1.92 -15.24
N ARG A 40 -9.10 2.34 -15.97
CA ARG A 40 -9.81 3.59 -15.67
C ARG A 40 -10.82 3.35 -14.56
N LEU A 41 -10.36 3.34 -13.32
CA LEU A 41 -11.13 2.91 -12.15
C LEU A 41 -12.22 3.89 -11.74
N TYR A 42 -12.08 5.16 -12.11
CA TYR A 42 -13.09 6.20 -11.91
C TYR A 42 -13.18 7.10 -13.16
N LYS A 43 -14.21 7.92 -13.21
CA LYS A 43 -14.32 9.00 -14.20
C LYS A 43 -15.17 10.14 -13.68
N GLY A 44 -14.87 11.36 -14.13
CA GLY A 44 -15.78 12.49 -14.05
C GLY A 44 -16.91 12.35 -15.05
N THR A 45 -18.08 12.85 -14.72
CA THR A 45 -19.27 12.89 -15.60
C THR A 45 -19.63 14.30 -16.03
N GLY A 46 -18.95 15.30 -15.46
CA GLY A 46 -19.01 16.70 -15.90
C GLY A 46 -18.19 16.96 -17.16
N LYS A 47 -18.13 18.25 -17.54
CA LYS A 47 -17.32 18.67 -18.69
C LYS A 47 -15.84 18.40 -18.43
N ASP A 48 -15.10 17.99 -19.45
CA ASP A 48 -13.66 17.73 -19.41
C ASP A 48 -13.23 16.70 -18.34
N ASN A 49 -14.11 15.73 -18.06
CA ASN A 49 -13.90 14.69 -17.05
C ASN A 49 -13.84 15.22 -15.60
N ASN A 50 -14.41 16.40 -15.36
CA ASN A 50 -14.55 17.00 -14.03
C ASN A 50 -15.71 16.36 -13.22
N PRO A 51 -15.87 16.69 -11.93
CA PRO A 51 -16.98 16.18 -11.13
C PRO A 51 -18.36 16.42 -11.77
N PRO A 52 -19.38 15.66 -11.42
CA PRO A 52 -19.38 14.57 -10.42
C PRO A 52 -18.60 13.33 -10.86
N TYR A 53 -17.84 12.77 -9.91
CA TYR A 53 -17.11 11.52 -10.16
C TYR A 53 -17.97 10.28 -9.91
N LYS A 54 -17.56 9.16 -10.52
CA LYS A 54 -18.11 7.83 -10.22
C LYS A 54 -17.10 6.73 -10.41
N VAL A 55 -17.18 5.69 -9.61
CA VAL A 55 -16.39 4.46 -9.76
C VAL A 55 -16.85 3.72 -11.02
N GLN A 56 -15.88 3.26 -11.81
CA GLN A 56 -16.12 2.45 -13.01
C GLN A 56 -16.10 0.96 -12.64
N TRP A 57 -17.18 0.47 -12.02
CA TRP A 57 -17.25 -0.91 -11.49
C TRP A 57 -16.91 -1.99 -12.51
N LYS A 58 -17.27 -1.80 -13.78
CA LYS A 58 -16.90 -2.74 -14.86
C LYS A 58 -15.39 -2.80 -15.07
N GLU A 59 -14.69 -1.69 -14.98
CA GLU A 59 -13.22 -1.64 -15.06
C GLU A 59 -12.59 -2.14 -13.76
N ALA A 60 -13.19 -1.85 -12.61
CA ALA A 60 -12.75 -2.39 -11.33
C ALA A 60 -12.78 -3.93 -11.31
N GLU A 61 -13.80 -4.58 -11.87
CA GLU A 61 -13.85 -6.05 -11.98
C GLU A 61 -12.74 -6.60 -12.89
N LYS A 62 -12.39 -5.91 -13.98
CA LYS A 62 -11.23 -6.28 -14.81
C LYS A 62 -9.93 -6.13 -14.04
N TYR A 63 -9.79 -5.07 -13.26
CA TYR A 63 -8.64 -4.84 -12.39
C TYR A 63 -8.52 -5.94 -11.33
N PHE A 64 -9.61 -6.29 -10.62
CA PHE A 64 -9.58 -7.38 -9.65
C PHE A 64 -9.24 -8.74 -10.28
N THR A 65 -9.71 -8.97 -11.51
CA THR A 65 -9.34 -10.18 -12.28
C THR A 65 -7.84 -10.18 -12.60
N TYR A 66 -7.28 -9.03 -13.01
CA TYR A 66 -5.85 -8.88 -13.25
C TYR A 66 -5.03 -9.11 -11.96
N LEU A 67 -5.42 -8.53 -10.84
CA LEU A 67 -4.76 -8.78 -9.55
C LEU A 67 -4.70 -10.26 -9.24
N ARG A 68 -5.82 -10.97 -9.40
CA ARG A 68 -5.96 -12.39 -9.08
C ARG A 68 -5.13 -13.28 -9.99
N SER A 69 -5.06 -12.96 -11.28
CA SER A 69 -4.42 -13.82 -12.29
C SER A 69 -2.95 -13.50 -12.54
N SER A 70 -2.52 -12.26 -12.29
CA SER A 70 -1.24 -11.76 -12.79
C SER A 70 -0.32 -11.16 -11.72
N VAL A 71 -0.83 -10.88 -10.52
CA VAL A 71 -0.05 -10.26 -9.43
C VAL A 71 0.18 -11.28 -8.32
N PRO A 72 1.31 -12.00 -8.32
CA PRO A 72 1.52 -13.13 -7.42
C PRO A 72 1.72 -12.76 -5.94
N TYR A 73 1.83 -11.48 -5.63
CA TYR A 73 2.17 -10.96 -4.29
C TYR A 73 0.96 -10.57 -3.46
N VAL A 74 -0.22 -10.42 -4.09
CA VAL A 74 -1.48 -10.10 -3.43
C VAL A 74 -2.39 -11.31 -3.37
N GLY A 75 -3.34 -11.29 -2.42
CA GLY A 75 -4.29 -12.38 -2.21
C GLY A 75 -5.74 -11.90 -2.24
N GLU A 76 -6.67 -12.78 -1.90
CA GLU A 76 -8.10 -12.45 -1.86
C GLU A 76 -8.41 -11.40 -0.77
N ALA A 77 -7.63 -11.38 0.32
CA ALA A 77 -7.75 -10.33 1.34
C ALA A 77 -7.47 -8.94 0.75
N TYR A 78 -6.40 -8.81 -0.03
CA TYR A 78 -6.05 -7.55 -0.71
C TYR A 78 -7.17 -7.11 -1.69
N ILE A 79 -7.68 -8.03 -2.49
CA ILE A 79 -8.76 -7.74 -3.46
C ILE A 79 -10.03 -7.31 -2.74
N LYS A 80 -10.32 -7.92 -1.59
CA LYS A 80 -11.43 -7.50 -0.74
C LYS A 80 -11.24 -6.08 -0.20
N ALA A 81 -10.04 -5.75 0.31
CA ALA A 81 -9.71 -4.42 0.80
C ALA A 81 -9.83 -3.36 -0.31
N GLU A 82 -9.32 -3.64 -1.51
CA GLU A 82 -9.49 -2.77 -2.69
C GLU A 82 -10.96 -2.52 -3.02
N ARG A 83 -11.78 -3.58 -2.98
CA ARG A 83 -13.21 -3.47 -3.24
C ARG A 83 -13.93 -2.60 -2.20
N GLU A 84 -13.61 -2.75 -0.92
CA GLU A 84 -14.18 -1.92 0.14
C GLU A 84 -13.74 -0.45 -0.01
N HIS A 85 -12.47 -0.23 -0.38
CA HIS A 85 -12.00 1.13 -0.66
C HIS A 85 -12.77 1.77 -1.84
N PHE A 86 -13.02 1.04 -2.92
CA PHE A 86 -13.81 1.58 -4.05
C PHE A 86 -15.26 1.87 -3.67
N LYS A 87 -15.85 1.07 -2.77
CA LYS A 87 -17.18 1.39 -2.19
C LYS A 87 -17.14 2.66 -1.37
N PHE A 88 -16.08 2.84 -0.56
CA PHE A 88 -15.87 4.06 0.20
C PHE A 88 -15.74 5.28 -0.72
N ALA A 89 -14.88 5.23 -1.74
CA ALA A 89 -14.74 6.28 -2.74
C ALA A 89 -16.08 6.61 -3.45
N ASP A 90 -16.84 5.58 -3.86
CA ASP A 90 -18.15 5.75 -4.46
C ASP A 90 -19.16 6.44 -3.51
N SER A 91 -19.03 6.18 -2.19
CA SER A 91 -19.85 6.87 -1.19
C SER A 91 -19.45 8.34 -1.01
N CYS A 92 -18.15 8.66 -1.04
CA CYS A 92 -17.66 10.03 -1.01
C CYS A 92 -18.15 10.83 -2.23
N PHE A 93 -18.04 10.27 -3.44
CA PHE A 93 -18.54 10.90 -4.66
C PHE A 93 -20.04 11.19 -4.65
N LYS A 94 -20.83 10.38 -3.95
CA LYS A 94 -22.27 10.60 -3.77
C LYS A 94 -22.58 11.64 -2.69
N ALA A 95 -21.76 11.69 -1.64
CA ALA A 95 -21.94 12.62 -0.53
C ALA A 95 -21.60 14.06 -0.92
N ASP A 96 -20.54 14.25 -1.71
CA ASP A 96 -20.15 15.55 -2.27
C ASP A 96 -19.88 15.43 -3.79
N PRO A 97 -20.94 15.58 -4.61
CA PRO A 97 -20.81 15.46 -6.06
C PRO A 97 -20.00 16.58 -6.74
N GLN A 98 -19.71 17.66 -6.03
CA GLN A 98 -18.96 18.82 -6.58
C GLN A 98 -17.51 18.86 -6.08
N ASP A 99 -17.09 17.93 -5.23
CA ASP A 99 -15.70 17.83 -4.80
C ASP A 99 -14.79 17.67 -6.02
N GLU A 100 -13.80 18.56 -6.14
CA GLU A 100 -12.82 18.55 -7.22
C GLU A 100 -11.78 17.42 -7.06
N ILE A 101 -11.69 16.84 -5.85
CA ILE A 101 -10.78 15.74 -5.53
C ILE A 101 -11.49 14.41 -5.75
N ALA A 102 -10.92 13.56 -6.57
CA ALA A 102 -11.40 12.19 -6.73
C ALA A 102 -10.99 11.33 -5.52
N ALA A 103 -11.74 11.47 -4.41
CA ALA A 103 -11.44 10.85 -3.13
C ALA A 103 -11.03 9.37 -3.26
N GLY A 104 -9.84 9.04 -2.75
CA GLY A 104 -9.27 7.70 -2.80
C GLY A 104 -8.64 7.29 -4.14
N PHE A 105 -8.61 8.19 -5.15
CA PHE A 105 -7.93 8.02 -6.43
C PHE A 105 -6.97 9.18 -6.75
N ASP A 106 -6.77 10.06 -5.81
CA ASP A 106 -5.92 11.25 -5.89
C ASP A 106 -4.44 10.98 -5.56
N PHE A 107 -4.10 9.73 -5.27
CA PHE A 107 -2.73 9.27 -5.00
C PHE A 107 -2.49 7.87 -5.56
N ASP A 108 -1.20 7.50 -5.70
CA ASP A 108 -0.81 6.15 -6.08
C ASP A 108 -1.04 5.18 -4.91
N ARG A 109 -2.10 4.40 -5.00
CA ARG A 109 -2.51 3.46 -3.96
C ARG A 109 -1.54 2.30 -3.78
N TRP A 110 -0.89 1.87 -4.87
CA TRP A 110 0.01 0.70 -4.85
C TRP A 110 1.39 1.05 -4.31
N ALA A 111 1.80 2.31 -4.49
CA ALA A 111 3.04 2.85 -3.92
C ALA A 111 2.82 3.56 -2.58
N GLY A 112 1.57 3.85 -2.20
CA GLY A 112 1.22 4.47 -0.92
C GLY A 112 1.58 5.96 -0.83
N GLY A 113 1.49 6.71 -1.95
CA GLY A 113 1.85 8.13 -1.93
C GLY A 113 1.63 8.85 -3.25
N GLN A 114 2.18 10.05 -3.37
CA GLN A 114 2.13 10.90 -4.56
C GLN A 114 3.46 10.94 -5.32
N GLU A 115 4.47 10.25 -4.81
CA GLU A 115 5.79 10.20 -5.41
C GLU A 115 5.86 9.18 -6.55
N SER A 116 6.84 9.32 -7.44
CA SER A 116 7.07 8.34 -8.51
C SER A 116 7.40 6.96 -7.94
N ILE A 117 7.01 5.90 -8.65
CA ILE A 117 7.33 4.54 -8.19
C ILE A 117 8.85 4.29 -8.10
N GLU A 118 9.67 4.95 -8.91
CA GLU A 118 11.12 4.89 -8.80
C GLU A 118 11.62 5.41 -7.45
N TYR A 119 11.10 6.56 -7.03
CA TYR A 119 11.45 7.17 -5.75
C TYR A 119 10.94 6.29 -4.60
N THR A 120 9.69 5.91 -4.63
CA THR A 120 9.04 5.07 -3.62
C THR A 120 9.73 3.71 -3.47
N TYR A 121 10.09 3.06 -4.58
CA TYR A 121 10.85 1.81 -4.55
C TYR A 121 12.20 1.99 -3.84
N LYS A 122 12.98 3.02 -4.21
CA LYS A 122 14.26 3.32 -3.57
C LYS A 122 14.10 3.62 -2.09
N TRP A 123 13.05 4.37 -1.75
CA TRP A 123 12.78 4.74 -0.37
C TRP A 123 12.46 3.51 0.48
N TYR A 124 11.51 2.69 0.07
CA TYR A 124 11.12 1.49 0.83
C TYR A 124 12.21 0.42 0.87
N THR A 125 13.08 0.32 -0.12
CA THR A 125 14.14 -0.70 -0.16
C THR A 125 15.50 -0.19 0.35
N SER A 126 15.57 1.04 0.86
CA SER A 126 16.82 1.60 1.41
C SER A 126 17.39 0.70 2.52
N PRO A 127 18.68 0.37 2.48
CA PRO A 127 19.33 -0.40 3.54
C PRO A 127 19.41 0.35 4.88
N LYS A 128 19.16 1.66 4.87
CA LYS A 128 19.15 2.50 6.07
C LYS A 128 17.78 2.50 6.79
N ASN A 129 16.77 1.94 6.16
CA ASN A 129 15.46 1.79 6.80
C ASN A 129 15.51 0.76 7.92
N LYS A 130 14.65 0.96 8.91
CA LYS A 130 14.40 -0.04 9.95
C LYS A 130 13.21 -0.90 9.56
N TYR A 131 13.33 -2.20 9.75
CA TYR A 131 12.26 -3.14 9.46
C TYR A 131 11.96 -3.98 10.70
N SER A 132 10.69 -4.16 10.97
CA SER A 132 10.23 -5.19 11.89
C SER A 132 9.00 -5.89 11.33
N VAL A 133 8.82 -7.16 11.68
CA VAL A 133 7.66 -7.94 11.26
C VAL A 133 7.07 -8.59 12.49
N THR A 134 5.80 -8.30 12.76
CA THR A 134 5.01 -8.98 13.79
C THR A 134 4.14 -10.03 13.11
N ILE A 135 4.22 -11.29 13.56
CA ILE A 135 3.43 -12.40 13.04
C ILE A 135 2.46 -12.86 14.12
N THR A 136 1.18 -12.98 13.79
CA THR A 136 0.14 -13.47 14.68
C THR A 136 -0.70 -14.51 13.92
N GLY A 137 -0.40 -15.79 14.13
CA GLY A 137 -1.04 -16.88 13.40
C GLY A 137 -0.81 -16.78 11.89
N ASN A 138 -1.88 -16.60 11.14
CA ASN A 138 -1.85 -16.47 9.68
C ASN A 138 -1.85 -15.00 9.20
N THR A 139 -1.66 -14.04 10.08
CA THR A 139 -1.53 -12.62 9.73
C THR A 139 -0.17 -12.09 10.12
N ALA A 140 0.29 -11.06 9.44
CA ALA A 140 1.50 -10.36 9.80
C ALA A 140 1.41 -8.87 9.43
N VAL A 141 2.22 -8.05 10.08
CA VAL A 141 2.41 -6.64 9.75
C VAL A 141 3.91 -6.39 9.58
N LEU A 142 4.30 -5.92 8.42
CA LEU A 142 5.62 -5.35 8.17
C LEU A 142 5.57 -3.86 8.53
N LYS A 143 6.39 -3.46 9.48
CA LYS A 143 6.60 -2.06 9.86
C LYS A 143 7.91 -1.56 9.26
N ILE A 144 7.87 -0.43 8.58
CA ILE A 144 9.00 0.17 7.88
C ILE A 144 9.21 1.57 8.42
N GLY A 145 10.36 1.78 9.06
CA GLY A 145 10.77 3.11 9.50
C GLY A 145 11.73 3.73 8.49
N GLY A 146 11.34 4.83 7.89
CA GLY A 146 12.16 5.55 6.92
C GLY A 146 13.50 6.02 7.49
N GLU A 147 14.45 6.35 6.62
CA GLU A 147 15.73 6.94 7.01
C GLU A 147 15.49 8.28 7.72
N LEU A 148 16.21 8.52 8.81
CA LEU A 148 16.23 9.82 9.46
C LEU A 148 17.19 10.75 8.73
N TYR A 149 16.78 11.99 8.53
CA TYR A 149 17.69 13.02 8.07
C TYR A 149 18.66 13.47 9.18
N ALA A 150 19.76 14.07 8.79
CA ALA A 150 20.79 14.48 9.74
C ALA A 150 20.23 15.40 10.82
N GLY A 151 20.45 15.04 12.08
CA GLY A 151 19.99 15.79 13.25
C GLY A 151 18.57 15.43 13.73
N ALA A 152 17.81 14.62 13.02
CA ALA A 152 16.49 14.15 13.48
C ALA A 152 16.61 13.13 14.61
N ALA A 153 15.68 13.18 15.55
CA ALA A 153 15.57 12.22 16.63
C ALA A 153 14.78 10.97 16.20
N GLU A 154 14.94 9.85 16.88
CA GLU A 154 14.22 8.61 16.55
C GLU A 154 12.68 8.78 16.58
N LYS A 155 12.16 9.65 17.45
CA LYS A 155 10.73 9.98 17.52
C LYS A 155 10.18 10.64 16.26
N ASP A 156 11.06 11.25 15.46
CA ASP A 156 10.70 11.94 14.21
C ASP A 156 10.70 11.00 12.98
N ARG A 157 10.93 9.71 13.20
CA ARG A 157 10.94 8.70 12.14
C ARG A 157 9.53 8.45 11.62
N SER A 158 9.35 8.66 10.33
CA SER A 158 8.12 8.25 9.64
C SER A 158 8.03 6.72 9.57
N TRP A 159 6.84 6.19 9.84
CA TRP A 159 6.58 4.77 9.81
C TRP A 159 5.49 4.45 8.78
N SER A 160 5.64 3.31 8.13
CA SER A 160 4.63 2.74 7.25
C SER A 160 4.33 1.30 7.67
N PHE A 161 3.09 0.87 7.46
CA PHE A 161 2.63 -0.48 7.79
C PHE A 161 2.10 -1.17 6.55
N VAL A 162 2.46 -2.42 6.38
CA VAL A 162 1.97 -3.27 5.30
C VAL A 162 1.41 -4.55 5.90
N PRO A 163 0.09 -4.79 5.82
CA PRO A 163 -0.52 -6.00 6.34
C PRO A 163 -0.36 -7.17 5.39
N PHE A 164 -0.21 -8.35 5.96
CA PHE A 164 -0.07 -9.62 5.24
C PHE A 164 -1.02 -10.68 5.80
N VAL A 165 -1.34 -11.64 4.94
CA VAL A 165 -2.07 -12.85 5.30
C VAL A 165 -1.42 -14.07 4.65
N LYS A 166 -1.47 -15.20 5.31
CA LYS A 166 -0.96 -16.47 4.78
C LYS A 166 -2.10 -17.22 4.09
N GLU A 167 -2.09 -17.21 2.76
CA GLU A 167 -3.07 -17.90 1.92
C GLU A 167 -2.42 -19.14 1.26
N LYS A 168 -3.02 -20.30 1.46
CA LYS A 168 -2.50 -21.57 0.91
C LYS A 168 -1.01 -21.78 1.20
N GLY A 169 -0.59 -21.47 2.43
CA GLY A 169 0.78 -21.61 2.91
C GLY A 169 1.78 -20.55 2.43
N LYS A 170 1.34 -19.53 1.68
CA LYS A 170 2.19 -18.45 1.16
C LYS A 170 1.78 -17.10 1.73
N TRP A 171 2.73 -16.29 2.14
CA TRP A 171 2.47 -14.92 2.54
C TRP A 171 2.09 -14.06 1.34
N LYS A 172 1.06 -13.25 1.49
CA LYS A 172 0.49 -12.32 0.52
C LYS A 172 0.23 -10.99 1.20
N MET A 173 0.37 -9.88 0.50
CA MET A 173 -0.17 -8.61 0.98
C MET A 173 -1.68 -8.73 1.15
N ALA A 174 -2.18 -8.21 2.25
CA ALA A 174 -3.60 -8.23 2.59
C ALA A 174 -4.27 -6.88 2.33
N ASP A 175 -3.48 -5.81 2.23
CA ASP A 175 -3.93 -4.46 1.94
C ASP A 175 -2.76 -3.61 1.44
N ASN A 176 -3.04 -2.35 1.09
CA ASN A 176 -2.05 -1.36 0.67
C ASN A 176 -1.14 -0.92 1.83
N ILE A 177 -0.21 -0.01 1.51
CA ILE A 177 0.69 0.61 2.47
C ILE A 177 -0.09 1.70 3.22
N TYR A 178 -0.04 1.68 4.54
CA TYR A 178 -0.60 2.73 5.38
C TYR A 178 0.50 3.50 6.08
N PRO A 179 0.44 4.86 6.15
CA PRO A 179 1.23 5.62 7.09
C PRO A 179 0.88 5.18 8.51
N ALA A 180 1.78 5.36 9.48
CA ALA A 180 1.40 5.25 10.87
C ALA A 180 0.34 6.33 11.14
N ASP A 181 -0.78 5.95 11.75
CA ASP A 181 -1.59 6.93 12.45
C ASP A 181 -0.71 7.55 13.52
N ASP A 182 -0.47 8.85 13.42
CA ASP A 182 0.38 9.60 14.36
C ASP A 182 -0.31 9.75 15.73
N GLY A 183 -1.22 8.84 16.05
CA GLY A 183 -1.78 8.59 17.37
C GLY A 183 -2.20 9.88 18.12
N ASN A 184 -2.98 10.76 17.48
CA ASN A 184 -3.67 11.86 18.15
C ASN A 184 -5.06 11.40 18.59
#